data_322c8a9ac69c482744ed468660aa7dad
#
_entry.id   322c8a9ac69c482744ed468660aa7dad
#
_cell.length_a   1.000
_cell.length_b   1.000
_cell.length_c   1.000
_cell.angle_alpha   90.00
_cell.angle_beta   90.00
_cell.angle_gamma   90.00
#
_symmetry.space_group_name_H-M   'P 1'
#
loop_
_entity.id
_entity.type
_entity.pdbx_description
1 polymer ?
#
loop_
_entity_poly.entity_id
_entity_poly.type
_entity_poly.pdbx_seq_one_letter_code
_entity_poly.pdbx_strand_id
1 'polypeptide(L)'
;MKLMVIDGNSIINRSFYGIRPLSTREGLFTHAVYGFVTTMQRLLDEEQPEALCVAFDRREPTFRHQADENYKATRHAMPEELAMQMPVLKEVLDAMDIPRYELVGWEADDLIGTISRRCEAVGWDCVAVTGDKDSLQLITDHTKVKLVSTRMGQTTTKDMTPETFRAAYGFDPIHMIDLKALMGDSSDNMPSAMRRSVSSQSQPST
;
A
#
# COMPACT_ATOMS: atom_id res chain seq x y z
N MET A 1 13.63 -14.39 12.72
CA MET A 1 13.89 -13.73 11.42
C MET A 1 12.91 -12.58 11.25
N LYS A 2 13.38 -11.50 10.63
CA LYS A 2 12.56 -10.33 10.30
C LYS A 2 12.51 -10.15 8.79
N LEU A 3 11.31 -10.18 8.20
CA LEU A 3 11.07 -9.90 6.79
C LEU A 3 10.47 -8.49 6.64
N MET A 4 10.97 -7.73 5.68
CA MET A 4 10.34 -6.48 5.25
C MET A 4 9.64 -6.70 3.91
N VAL A 5 8.36 -6.32 3.82
CA VAL A 5 7.60 -6.31 2.57
C VAL A 5 7.19 -4.88 2.24
N ILE A 6 7.51 -4.43 1.04
CA ILE A 6 7.23 -3.07 0.57
C ILE A 6 6.08 -3.09 -0.42
N ASP A 7 5.10 -2.23 -0.21
CA ASP A 7 4.07 -1.89 -1.19
C ASP A 7 4.70 -1.04 -2.32
N GLY A 8 5.00 -1.69 -3.43
CA GLY A 8 5.71 -1.08 -4.54
C GLY A 8 4.93 0.08 -5.17
N ASN A 9 3.63 -0.11 -5.36
CA ASN A 9 2.76 0.91 -5.96
C ASN A 9 2.61 2.13 -5.05
N SER A 10 2.39 1.93 -3.76
CA SER A 10 2.25 3.01 -2.79
C SER A 10 3.52 3.84 -2.68
N ILE A 11 4.67 3.20 -2.57
CA ILE A 11 5.94 3.91 -2.37
C ILE A 11 6.41 4.64 -3.63
N ILE A 12 6.27 4.04 -4.83
CA ILE A 12 6.65 4.74 -6.06
C ILE A 12 5.74 5.93 -6.37
N ASN A 13 4.43 5.81 -6.11
CA ASN A 13 3.50 6.93 -6.25
C ASN A 13 3.87 8.10 -5.33
N ARG A 14 4.19 7.82 -4.05
CA ARG A 14 4.63 8.84 -3.10
C ARG A 14 5.92 9.52 -3.55
N SER A 15 6.85 8.75 -4.08
CA SER A 15 8.11 9.26 -4.63
C SER A 15 7.86 10.15 -5.84
N PHE A 16 6.95 9.75 -6.73
CA PHE A 16 6.59 10.51 -7.93
C PHE A 16 6.03 11.90 -7.60
N TYR A 17 5.05 11.96 -6.68
CA TYR A 17 4.44 13.24 -6.30
C TYR A 17 5.26 14.02 -5.25
N GLY A 18 6.17 13.37 -4.54
CA GLY A 18 6.93 13.98 -3.46
C GLY A 18 8.28 14.56 -3.89
N ILE A 19 8.80 14.18 -5.04
CA ILE A 19 10.12 14.58 -5.51
C ILE A 19 9.98 15.42 -6.79
N ARG A 20 10.81 16.44 -6.92
CA ARG A 20 10.83 17.24 -8.17
C ARG A 20 11.20 16.36 -9.35
N PRO A 21 10.59 16.56 -10.53
CA PRO A 21 10.91 15.78 -11.72
C PRO A 21 12.39 15.79 -12.03
N LEU A 22 12.95 14.58 -12.18
CA LEU A 22 14.30 14.34 -12.66
C LEU A 22 14.19 13.50 -13.94
N SER A 23 15.03 13.77 -14.92
CA SER A 23 15.08 13.01 -16.16
C SER A 23 16.52 12.79 -16.61
N THR A 24 16.74 11.74 -17.41
CA THR A 24 18.01 11.54 -18.15
C THR A 24 18.12 12.58 -19.28
N ARG A 25 19.28 12.63 -19.91
CA ARG A 25 19.50 13.49 -21.10
C ARG A 25 18.63 13.09 -22.28
N GLU A 26 18.22 11.83 -22.35
CA GLU A 26 17.31 11.29 -23.37
C GLU A 26 15.82 11.51 -23.03
N GLY A 27 15.50 12.17 -21.91
CA GLY A 27 14.13 12.51 -21.53
C GLY A 27 13.40 11.45 -20.70
N LEU A 28 14.04 10.37 -20.26
CA LEU A 28 13.42 9.38 -19.38
C LEU A 28 13.30 9.96 -17.97
N PHE A 29 12.08 10.03 -17.44
CA PHE A 29 11.84 10.41 -16.05
C PHE A 29 12.36 9.34 -15.08
N THR A 30 13.01 9.77 -13.99
CA THR A 30 13.69 8.87 -13.04
C THR A 30 13.43 9.20 -11.57
N HIS A 31 12.76 10.32 -11.28
CA HIS A 31 12.58 10.80 -9.90
C HIS A 31 11.79 9.84 -9.00
N ALA A 32 10.81 9.11 -9.55
CA ALA A 32 10.04 8.15 -8.78
C ALA A 32 10.90 6.92 -8.41
N VAL A 33 11.69 6.42 -9.36
CA VAL A 33 12.65 5.31 -9.13
C VAL A 33 13.70 5.72 -8.10
N TYR A 34 14.30 6.91 -8.28
CA TYR A 34 15.27 7.46 -7.33
C TYR A 34 14.71 7.54 -5.91
N GLY A 35 13.51 8.10 -5.76
CA GLY A 35 12.87 8.24 -4.46
C GLY A 35 12.49 6.90 -3.84
N PHE A 36 12.05 5.94 -4.65
CA PHE A 36 11.77 4.58 -4.18
C PHE A 36 13.04 3.93 -3.61
N VAL A 37 14.12 3.89 -4.41
CA VAL A 37 15.39 3.26 -4.01
C VAL A 37 15.98 3.94 -2.77
N THR A 38 15.98 5.28 -2.72
CA THR A 38 16.46 6.03 -1.57
C THR A 38 15.65 5.73 -0.30
N THR A 39 14.31 5.65 -0.44
CA THR A 39 13.44 5.30 0.69
C THR A 39 13.70 3.86 1.14
N MET A 40 13.80 2.93 0.22
CA MET A 40 14.08 1.52 0.50
C MET A 40 15.42 1.35 1.22
N GLN A 41 16.50 1.98 0.76
CA GLN A 41 17.81 1.91 1.40
C GLN A 41 17.78 2.44 2.83
N ARG A 42 17.14 3.59 3.06
CA ARG A 42 16.95 4.14 4.40
C ARG A 42 16.19 3.16 5.31
N LEU A 43 15.14 2.53 4.79
CA LEU A 43 14.37 1.56 5.57
C LEU A 43 15.15 0.29 5.87
N LEU A 44 16.03 -0.16 4.97
CA LEU A 44 16.96 -1.25 5.23
C LEU A 44 17.93 -0.92 6.37
N ASP A 45 18.44 0.31 6.39
CA ASP A 45 19.34 0.78 7.45
C ASP A 45 18.62 0.91 8.80
N GLU A 46 17.35 1.39 8.80
CA GLU A 46 16.55 1.54 10.02
C GLU A 46 16.09 0.18 10.58
N GLU A 47 15.59 -0.71 9.73
CA GLU A 47 14.94 -1.95 10.15
C GLU A 47 15.88 -3.14 10.24
N GLN A 48 16.98 -3.13 9.50
CA GLN A 48 17.94 -4.25 9.43
C GLN A 48 17.23 -5.61 9.23
N PRO A 49 16.36 -5.76 8.21
CA PRO A 49 15.65 -7.01 7.98
C PRO A 49 16.61 -8.07 7.44
N GLU A 50 16.34 -9.33 7.75
CA GLU A 50 17.10 -10.48 7.21
C GLU A 50 16.60 -10.91 5.84
N ALA A 51 15.39 -10.48 5.45
CA ALA A 51 14.81 -10.69 4.13
C ALA A 51 13.97 -9.48 3.69
N LEU A 52 13.94 -9.23 2.37
CA LEU A 52 13.19 -8.15 1.74
C LEU A 52 12.44 -8.68 0.53
N CYS A 53 11.24 -8.18 0.32
CA CYS A 53 10.52 -8.34 -0.96
C CYS A 53 9.63 -7.12 -1.24
N VAL A 54 9.20 -6.99 -2.50
CA VAL A 54 8.32 -5.91 -2.95
C VAL A 54 7.07 -6.51 -3.59
N ALA A 55 5.89 -6.05 -3.18
CA ALA A 55 4.61 -6.45 -3.79
C ALA A 55 4.13 -5.35 -4.74
N PHE A 56 3.59 -5.75 -5.89
CA PHE A 56 3.03 -4.85 -6.89
C PHE A 56 1.63 -5.26 -7.31
N ASP A 57 0.81 -4.25 -7.63
CA ASP A 57 -0.44 -4.46 -8.34
C ASP A 57 -0.17 -4.80 -9.81
N ARG A 58 -1.07 -5.58 -10.37
CA ARG A 58 -1.15 -5.77 -11.82
C ARG A 58 -2.24 -4.88 -12.44
N ARG A 59 -2.18 -4.71 -13.76
CA ARG A 59 -3.17 -3.91 -14.50
C ARG A 59 -4.49 -4.65 -14.70
N GLU A 60 -4.46 -5.97 -14.63
CA GLU A 60 -5.64 -6.82 -14.85
C GLU A 60 -6.65 -6.64 -13.71
N PRO A 61 -7.96 -6.73 -14.02
CA PRO A 61 -9.00 -6.64 -13.01
C PRO A 61 -8.82 -7.68 -11.91
N THR A 62 -9.11 -7.29 -10.68
CA THR A 62 -9.07 -8.17 -9.52
C THR A 62 -10.44 -8.78 -9.26
N PHE A 63 -10.53 -9.74 -8.34
CA PHE A 63 -11.80 -10.32 -7.90
C PHE A 63 -12.77 -9.26 -7.35
N ARG A 64 -12.26 -8.14 -6.81
CA ARG A 64 -13.09 -7.01 -6.33
C ARG A 64 -13.81 -6.31 -7.48
N HIS A 65 -13.15 -6.13 -8.62
CA HIS A 65 -13.78 -5.58 -9.83
C HIS A 65 -14.84 -6.52 -10.42
N GLN A 66 -14.67 -7.84 -10.23
CA GLN A 66 -15.68 -8.82 -10.65
C GLN A 66 -16.90 -8.81 -9.71
N ALA A 67 -16.69 -8.52 -8.43
CA ALA A 67 -17.76 -8.45 -7.43
C ALA A 67 -18.53 -7.13 -7.45
N ASP A 68 -17.87 -6.01 -7.80
CA ASP A 68 -18.48 -4.68 -7.90
C ASP A 68 -17.83 -3.89 -9.05
N GLU A 69 -18.60 -3.60 -10.08
CA GLU A 69 -18.18 -2.82 -11.26
C GLU A 69 -17.78 -1.37 -10.90
N ASN A 70 -18.28 -0.88 -9.78
CA ASN A 70 -17.97 0.49 -9.29
C ASN A 70 -16.67 0.54 -8.48
N TYR A 71 -16.09 -0.61 -8.14
CA TYR A 71 -14.86 -0.64 -7.35
C TYR A 71 -13.73 0.09 -8.08
N LYS A 72 -13.14 1.10 -7.42
CA LYS A 72 -12.08 1.97 -7.98
C LYS A 72 -12.44 2.70 -9.28
N ALA A 73 -13.72 2.73 -9.70
CA ALA A 73 -14.15 3.33 -10.97
C ALA A 73 -13.84 4.84 -11.08
N THR A 74 -13.69 5.53 -9.97
CA THR A 74 -13.34 6.96 -9.90
C THR A 74 -11.84 7.24 -9.92
N ARG A 75 -10.99 6.19 -9.85
CA ARG A 75 -9.54 6.39 -9.87
C ARG A 75 -9.05 6.87 -11.23
N HIS A 76 -8.25 7.92 -11.23
CA HIS A 76 -7.58 8.38 -12.44
C HIS A 76 -6.52 7.38 -12.92
N ALA A 77 -6.32 7.32 -14.22
CA ALA A 77 -5.25 6.55 -14.81
C ALA A 77 -3.89 7.03 -14.27
N MET A 78 -2.94 6.11 -14.18
CA MET A 78 -1.55 6.43 -13.81
C MET A 78 -0.97 7.42 -14.82
N PRO A 79 -0.34 8.53 -14.37
CA PRO A 79 0.37 9.45 -15.27
C PRO A 79 1.36 8.71 -16.16
N GLU A 80 1.51 9.15 -17.40
CA GLU A 80 2.40 8.51 -18.39
C GLU A 80 3.86 8.52 -17.89
N GLU A 81 4.28 9.63 -17.29
CA GLU A 81 5.63 9.79 -16.72
C GLU A 81 5.91 8.84 -15.55
N LEU A 82 4.87 8.41 -14.81
CA LEU A 82 5.01 7.38 -13.79
C LEU A 82 4.98 5.99 -14.42
N ALA A 83 4.08 5.78 -15.39
CA ALA A 83 3.92 4.50 -16.06
C ALA A 83 5.22 4.04 -16.74
N MET A 84 6.00 4.96 -17.32
CA MET A 84 7.30 4.65 -17.93
C MET A 84 8.40 4.35 -16.91
N GLN A 85 8.25 4.78 -15.65
CA GLN A 85 9.21 4.49 -14.57
C GLN A 85 8.96 3.13 -13.89
N MET A 86 7.77 2.54 -14.01
CA MET A 86 7.45 1.24 -13.41
C MET A 86 8.32 0.09 -13.92
N PRO A 87 8.53 -0.09 -15.26
CA PRO A 87 9.47 -1.09 -15.75
C PRO A 87 10.89 -0.87 -15.25
N VAL A 88 11.35 0.39 -15.27
CA VAL A 88 12.71 0.75 -14.81
C VAL A 88 12.90 0.38 -13.34
N LEU A 89 11.91 0.65 -12.46
CA LEU A 89 11.97 0.24 -11.07
C LEU A 89 12.09 -1.29 -10.95
N LYS A 90 11.29 -2.03 -11.71
CA LYS A 90 11.32 -3.50 -11.69
C LYS A 90 12.67 -4.06 -12.14
N GLU A 91 13.27 -3.48 -13.18
CA GLU A 91 14.63 -3.83 -13.65
C GLU A 91 15.68 -3.52 -12.57
N VAL A 92 15.57 -2.40 -11.87
CA VAL A 92 16.48 -2.06 -10.76
C VAL A 92 16.35 -3.07 -9.61
N LEU A 93 15.14 -3.46 -9.22
CA LEU A 93 14.93 -4.47 -8.18
C LEU A 93 15.48 -5.84 -8.60
N ASP A 94 15.27 -6.25 -9.86
CA ASP A 94 15.81 -7.48 -10.41
C ASP A 94 17.36 -7.46 -10.43
N ALA A 95 17.97 -6.32 -10.80
CA ALA A 95 19.43 -6.14 -10.79
C ALA A 95 20.02 -6.12 -9.37
N MET A 96 19.22 -5.76 -8.35
CA MET A 96 19.59 -5.81 -6.93
C MET A 96 19.30 -7.17 -6.28
N ASP A 97 18.82 -8.15 -7.04
CA ASP A 97 18.37 -9.48 -6.55
C ASP A 97 17.29 -9.39 -5.46
N ILE A 98 16.39 -8.40 -5.59
CA ILE A 98 15.28 -8.20 -4.66
C ILE A 98 14.02 -8.89 -5.22
N PRO A 99 13.50 -9.92 -4.54
CA PRO A 99 12.28 -10.61 -4.96
C PRO A 99 11.10 -9.65 -5.04
N ARG A 100 10.36 -9.71 -6.15
CA ARG A 100 9.11 -8.98 -6.33
C ARG A 100 7.96 -9.92 -6.66
N TYR A 101 6.81 -9.61 -6.09
CA TYR A 101 5.61 -10.42 -6.23
C TYR A 101 4.46 -9.62 -6.84
N GLU A 102 3.81 -10.20 -7.81
CA GLU A 102 2.61 -9.69 -8.45
C GLU A 102 1.77 -10.86 -8.94
N LEU A 103 0.46 -10.81 -8.70
CA LEU A 103 -0.43 -11.93 -9.00
C LEU A 103 -1.70 -11.43 -9.71
N VAL A 104 -2.04 -12.06 -10.83
CA VAL A 104 -3.28 -11.74 -11.58
C VAL A 104 -4.50 -12.00 -10.69
N GLY A 105 -5.44 -11.06 -10.70
CA GLY A 105 -6.67 -11.15 -9.94
C GLY A 105 -6.57 -10.70 -8.47
N TRP A 106 -5.37 -10.34 -7.98
CA TRP A 106 -5.09 -9.92 -6.62
C TRP A 106 -4.38 -8.56 -6.59
N GLU A 107 -4.52 -7.85 -5.50
CA GLU A 107 -3.83 -6.57 -5.27
C GLU A 107 -2.58 -6.77 -4.42
N ALA A 108 -1.67 -5.79 -4.45
CA ALA A 108 -0.46 -5.79 -3.62
C ALA A 108 -0.79 -5.96 -2.13
N ASP A 109 -1.88 -5.34 -1.65
CA ASP A 109 -2.33 -5.46 -0.26
C ASP A 109 -2.69 -6.90 0.13
N ASP A 110 -3.28 -7.68 -0.79
CA ASP A 110 -3.59 -9.10 -0.57
C ASP A 110 -2.30 -9.92 -0.43
N LEU A 111 -1.28 -9.59 -1.24
CA LEU A 111 0.03 -10.24 -1.18
C LEU A 111 0.74 -9.89 0.13
N ILE A 112 0.74 -8.62 0.53
CA ILE A 112 1.33 -8.15 1.79
C ILE A 112 0.64 -8.83 2.98
N GLY A 113 -0.70 -8.87 2.98
CA GLY A 113 -1.46 -9.57 4.02
C GLY A 113 -1.16 -11.07 4.08
N THR A 114 -1.02 -11.72 2.92
CA THR A 114 -0.65 -13.14 2.85
C THR A 114 0.76 -13.39 3.36
N ILE A 115 1.73 -12.53 2.99
CA ILE A 115 3.11 -12.63 3.43
C ILE A 115 3.21 -12.42 4.94
N SER A 116 2.55 -11.39 5.50
CA SER A 116 2.56 -11.12 6.93
C SER A 116 2.01 -12.30 7.75
N ARG A 117 0.90 -12.88 7.30
CA ARG A 117 0.30 -14.06 7.95
C ARG A 117 1.20 -15.31 7.87
N ARG A 118 1.91 -15.48 6.76
CA ARG A 118 2.89 -16.58 6.64
C ARG A 118 4.09 -16.39 7.54
N CYS A 119 4.59 -15.15 7.70
CA CYS A 119 5.65 -14.84 8.66
C CYS A 119 5.21 -15.22 10.07
N GLU A 120 4.04 -14.77 10.50
CA GLU A 120 3.48 -15.08 11.82
C GLU A 120 3.36 -16.61 12.04
N ALA A 121 2.87 -17.35 11.05
CA ALA A 121 2.69 -18.79 11.14
C ALA A 121 4.00 -19.57 11.36
N VAL A 122 5.14 -19.01 10.98
CA VAL A 122 6.48 -19.61 11.17
C VAL A 122 7.30 -18.91 12.26
N GLY A 123 6.68 -18.00 13.03
CA GLY A 123 7.31 -17.26 14.12
C GLY A 123 8.33 -16.21 13.65
N TRP A 124 8.14 -15.63 12.48
CA TRP A 124 8.94 -14.51 11.97
C TRP A 124 8.22 -13.18 12.22
N ASP A 125 9.00 -12.13 12.41
CA ASP A 125 8.47 -10.78 12.43
C ASP A 125 8.34 -10.24 11.00
N CYS A 126 7.32 -9.43 10.78
CA CYS A 126 7.04 -8.78 9.50
C CYS A 126 6.97 -7.26 9.65
N VAL A 127 7.63 -6.55 8.75
CA VAL A 127 7.51 -5.09 8.60
C VAL A 127 6.82 -4.80 7.27
N ALA A 128 5.54 -4.46 7.30
CA ALA A 128 4.79 -4.03 6.12
C ALA A 128 4.98 -2.53 5.89
N VAL A 129 5.62 -2.16 4.78
CA VAL A 129 5.92 -0.77 4.42
C VAL A 129 4.93 -0.30 3.37
N THR A 130 4.07 0.63 3.72
CA THR A 130 3.06 1.19 2.81
C THR A 130 2.71 2.63 3.20
N GLY A 131 2.06 3.35 2.31
CA GLY A 131 1.43 4.62 2.66
C GLY A 131 -0.07 4.50 2.87
N ASP A 132 -0.62 3.30 2.72
CA ASP A 132 -2.05 3.04 2.88
C ASP A 132 -2.37 2.67 4.33
N LYS A 133 -3.37 3.36 4.89
CA LYS A 133 -3.83 3.10 6.26
C LYS A 133 -4.69 1.84 6.37
N ASP A 134 -5.16 1.30 5.25
CA ASP A 134 -5.96 0.08 5.26
C ASP A 134 -5.11 -1.12 5.68
N SER A 135 -3.81 -1.09 5.40
CA SER A 135 -2.86 -2.07 5.89
C SER A 135 -2.71 -2.09 7.42
N LEU A 136 -3.23 -1.09 8.16
CA LEU A 136 -3.21 -1.10 9.64
C LEU A 136 -3.97 -2.27 10.24
N GLN A 137 -4.91 -2.88 9.51
CA GLN A 137 -5.59 -4.12 9.90
C GLN A 137 -4.64 -5.33 10.02
N LEU A 138 -3.45 -5.24 9.41
CA LEU A 138 -2.45 -6.32 9.42
C LEU A 138 -1.60 -6.36 10.70
N ILE A 139 -1.70 -5.33 11.54
CA ILE A 139 -0.89 -5.21 12.76
C ILE A 139 -1.24 -6.33 13.73
N THR A 140 -0.19 -7.08 14.17
CA THR A 140 -0.24 -8.11 15.21
C THR A 140 1.00 -7.99 16.09
N ASP A 141 1.19 -8.89 17.04
CA ASP A 141 2.42 -8.94 17.86
C ASP A 141 3.67 -9.28 17.02
N HIS A 142 3.49 -9.87 15.83
CA HIS A 142 4.56 -10.21 14.89
C HIS A 142 4.62 -9.31 13.66
N THR A 143 3.58 -8.52 13.40
CA THR A 143 3.52 -7.64 12.23
C THR A 143 3.37 -6.19 12.66
N LYS A 144 4.34 -5.34 12.30
CA LYS A 144 4.17 -3.89 12.37
C LYS A 144 3.97 -3.29 10.99
N VAL A 145 3.22 -2.20 10.91
CA VAL A 145 3.05 -1.42 9.68
C VAL A 145 3.87 -0.13 9.80
N LYS A 146 4.79 0.07 8.87
CA LYS A 146 5.54 1.30 8.73
C LYS A 146 4.85 2.19 7.69
N LEU A 147 4.10 3.17 8.19
CA LEU A 147 3.40 4.14 7.33
C LEU A 147 4.39 5.16 6.78
N VAL A 148 4.45 5.24 5.45
CA VAL A 148 5.27 6.23 4.74
C VAL A 148 4.39 7.39 4.31
N SER A 149 4.81 8.62 4.57
CA SER A 149 4.18 9.82 4.06
C SER A 149 5.21 10.78 3.48
N THR A 150 4.86 11.42 2.37
CA THR A 150 5.73 12.42 1.73
C THR A 150 4.99 13.73 1.66
N ARG A 151 5.60 14.78 2.22
CA ARG A 151 5.10 16.15 2.16
C ARG A 151 6.24 17.10 1.82
N MET A 152 6.03 17.97 0.84
CA MET A 152 7.01 19.00 0.42
C MET A 152 8.42 18.43 0.16
N GLY A 153 8.50 17.25 -0.48
CA GLY A 153 9.78 16.58 -0.78
C GLY A 153 10.41 15.85 0.40
N GLN A 154 9.80 15.87 1.58
CA GLN A 154 10.28 15.14 2.76
C GLN A 154 9.46 13.87 2.96
N THR A 155 10.14 12.74 2.98
CA THR A 155 9.55 11.43 3.29
C THR A 155 9.78 11.12 4.76
N THR A 156 8.69 10.93 5.50
CA THR A 156 8.68 10.55 6.91
C THR A 156 8.05 9.18 7.06
N THR A 157 8.42 8.46 8.10
CA THR A 157 7.87 7.15 8.46
C THR A 157 7.30 7.20 9.86
N LYS A 158 6.25 6.41 10.09
CA LYS A 158 5.64 6.20 11.41
C LYS A 158 5.44 4.73 11.63
N ASP A 159 6.02 4.19 12.69
CA ASP A 159 5.80 2.80 13.11
C ASP A 159 4.45 2.67 13.81
N MET A 160 3.67 1.74 13.32
CA MET A 160 2.37 1.37 13.88
C MET A 160 2.46 -0.08 14.39
N THR A 161 2.58 -0.19 15.71
CA THR A 161 2.52 -1.42 16.48
C THR A 161 1.15 -1.55 17.14
N PRO A 162 0.78 -2.69 17.77
CA PRO A 162 -0.47 -2.79 18.53
C PRO A 162 -0.64 -1.67 19.56
N GLU A 163 0.45 -1.29 20.27
CA GLU A 163 0.42 -0.25 21.30
C GLU A 163 0.19 1.13 20.70
N THR A 164 0.97 1.49 19.66
CA THR A 164 0.86 2.82 19.01
C THR A 164 -0.47 2.95 18.28
N PHE A 165 -1.01 1.85 17.75
CA PHE A 165 -2.32 1.81 17.13
C PHE A 165 -3.42 2.05 18.18
N ARG A 166 -3.44 1.29 19.30
CA ARG A 166 -4.43 1.49 20.37
C ARG A 166 -4.38 2.90 20.94
N ALA A 167 -3.18 3.45 21.13
CA ALA A 167 -3.02 4.83 21.59
C ALA A 167 -3.61 5.86 20.61
N ALA A 168 -3.55 5.59 19.30
CA ALA A 168 -4.04 6.51 18.26
C ALA A 168 -5.54 6.35 17.96
N TYR A 169 -6.08 5.14 18.05
CA TYR A 169 -7.44 4.82 17.59
C TYR A 169 -8.40 4.41 18.71
N GLY A 170 -7.90 3.96 19.86
CA GLY A 170 -8.70 3.56 21.02
C GLY A 170 -9.31 2.15 20.94
N PHE A 171 -8.93 1.33 19.94
CA PHE A 171 -9.39 -0.04 19.76
C PHE A 171 -8.28 -0.93 19.17
N ASP A 172 -8.51 -2.23 19.07
CA ASP A 172 -7.52 -3.17 18.52
C ASP A 172 -7.42 -3.11 16.99
N PRO A 173 -6.23 -3.32 16.39
CA PRO A 173 -6.00 -3.22 14.93
C PRO A 173 -6.96 -4.03 14.08
N ILE A 174 -7.39 -5.20 14.52
CA ILE A 174 -8.33 -6.07 13.79
C ILE A 174 -9.68 -5.37 13.51
N HIS A 175 -10.11 -4.47 14.40
CA HIS A 175 -11.36 -3.71 14.23
C HIS A 175 -11.26 -2.56 13.22
N MET A 176 -10.08 -2.36 12.59
CA MET A 176 -9.97 -1.47 11.44
C MET A 176 -10.86 -1.94 10.29
N ILE A 177 -11.08 -3.26 10.15
CA ILE A 177 -11.99 -3.86 9.18
C ILE A 177 -13.42 -3.38 9.43
N ASP A 178 -13.90 -3.43 10.68
CA ASP A 178 -15.24 -2.98 11.07
C ASP A 178 -15.40 -1.47 10.84
N LEU A 179 -14.39 -0.69 11.24
CA LEU A 179 -14.39 0.75 11.02
C LEU A 179 -14.52 1.09 9.53
N LYS A 180 -13.73 0.46 8.67
CA LYS A 180 -13.78 0.67 7.22
C LYS A 180 -15.11 0.23 6.62
N ALA A 181 -15.68 -0.89 7.05
CA ALA A 181 -16.98 -1.35 6.60
C ALA A 181 -18.09 -0.34 6.93
N LEU A 182 -18.01 0.32 8.08
CA LEU A 182 -18.98 1.35 8.48
C LEU A 182 -18.78 2.69 7.76
N MET A 183 -17.52 3.15 7.65
CA MET A 183 -17.18 4.44 7.03
C MET A 183 -17.30 4.41 5.50
N GLY A 184 -17.08 3.26 4.87
CA GLY A 184 -16.83 3.15 3.45
C GLY A 184 -15.45 3.68 3.07
N ASP A 185 -15.15 3.71 1.78
CA ASP A 185 -13.93 4.26 1.23
C ASP A 185 -14.21 5.05 -0.06
N SER A 186 -14.05 6.35 0.01
CA SER A 186 -14.29 7.21 -1.15
C SER A 186 -13.20 7.05 -2.23
N SER A 187 -11.99 6.63 -1.86
CA SER A 187 -10.90 6.40 -2.81
C SER A 187 -11.11 5.15 -3.65
N ASP A 188 -11.82 4.17 -3.09
CA ASP A 188 -12.21 2.93 -3.76
C ASP A 188 -13.67 2.93 -4.24
N ASN A 189 -14.33 4.09 -4.13
CA ASN A 189 -15.74 4.27 -4.48
C ASN A 189 -16.70 3.36 -3.68
N MET A 190 -16.32 3.02 -2.45
CA MET A 190 -17.11 2.19 -1.55
C MET A 190 -17.99 3.06 -0.65
N PRO A 191 -19.34 2.95 -0.75
CA PRO A 191 -20.24 3.77 0.05
C PRO A 191 -20.20 3.36 1.52
N SER A 192 -20.37 4.36 2.42
CA SER A 192 -20.53 4.08 3.85
C SER A 192 -21.85 3.34 4.14
N ALA A 193 -21.86 2.48 5.15
CA ALA A 193 -23.07 1.80 5.61
C ALA A 193 -24.17 2.80 6.06
N MET A 194 -23.79 3.95 6.63
CA MET A 194 -24.72 5.01 7.03
C MET A 194 -25.49 5.63 5.85
N ARG A 195 -24.88 5.76 4.66
CA ARG A 195 -25.56 6.29 3.48
C ARG A 195 -26.59 5.32 2.89
N ARG A 196 -26.37 4.01 3.02
CA ARG A 196 -27.33 3.00 2.54
C ARG A 196 -28.63 3.00 3.34
N SER A 197 -28.60 3.30 4.64
CA SER A 197 -29.80 3.34 5.49
C SER A 197 -30.73 4.52 5.19
N VAL A 198 -30.20 5.63 4.67
CA VAL A 198 -30.99 6.84 4.34
C VAL A 198 -31.66 6.72 2.97
N SER A 199 -31.06 6.04 2.00
CA SER A 199 -31.63 5.87 0.66
C SER A 199 -32.74 4.83 0.57
N SER A 200 -32.84 3.90 1.53
CA SER A 200 -33.91 2.89 1.55
C SER A 200 -35.23 3.36 2.21
N GLN A 201 -35.27 4.57 2.79
CA GLN A 201 -36.48 5.13 3.42
C GLN A 201 -37.24 6.14 2.58
N SER A 202 -36.80 6.43 1.34
CA SER A 202 -37.48 7.39 0.45
C SER A 202 -38.18 6.72 -0.74
N GLN A 203 -39.13 5.82 -0.45
CA GLN A 203 -40.23 5.55 -1.38
C GLN A 203 -41.57 5.75 -0.66
N PRO A 204 -42.25 6.87 -0.85
CA PRO A 204 -43.67 6.92 -0.52
C PRO A 204 -44.42 6.11 -1.59
N SER A 205 -45.11 5.09 -1.12
CA SER A 205 -46.18 4.42 -1.87
C SER A 205 -47.32 5.40 -2.15
N THR A 206 -47.56 5.66 -3.42
CA THR A 206 -48.85 6.11 -3.97
C THR A 206 -49.32 5.16 -5.03
#